data_86eb1139d093f661ab29ad0bec021d51
#
_entry.id   86eb1139d093f661ab29ad0bec021d51
#
_cell.length_a   1.000
_cell.length_b   1.000
_cell.length_c   1.000
_cell.angle_alpha   90.00
_cell.angle_beta   90.00
_cell.angle_gamma   90.00
#
_symmetry.space_group_name_H-M   'P 1'
#
loop_
_entity.id
_entity.type
_entity.pdbx_description
1 polymer ?
#
loop_
_entity_poly.entity_id
_entity_poly.type
_entity_poly.pdbx_seq_one_letter_code
_entity_poly.pdbx_strand_id
1 'polypeptide(L)'
;MSLMETAIDIPAEHIANVFGQFDMYMKKIERAFGITVVLRENNLKLLGKEADIMKARRVFKQLFELSKRGSQITEQNVDYAIALTFDEKETAITEIDKDLICHTINGKPIKPKTLGQKQYVDEIRNKMIVFGMGPAGTGKTYLAMAMAITAFKNEDVSRIILTRPAIEAGEKLGFLPGDLQSKVDPYLRPLYDALYQIMGVDSFQKNMEKGLIEVAPLAYMRGRTLDNAFIILDEAQNTTPAQMKMFLTRIGFGSKVVVTGDATQKDLAPGSVSGMDVALRVLKRVEDIGICQLTSSDVVRHPLVQKIVKAYEEYEKQERKAGKDKSRDRKSGRRR
;
A
#
# COMPACT_ATOMS: atom_id res chain seq x y z
N MET A 1 -17.04 37.85 11.00
CA MET A 1 -15.85 37.06 10.71
C MET A 1 -15.15 37.71 9.57
N SER A 2 -13.94 38.24 9.77
CA SER A 2 -13.14 38.91 8.73
C SER A 2 -12.69 37.91 7.68
N LEU A 3 -13.04 38.14 6.41
CA LEU A 3 -12.44 37.45 5.28
C LEU A 3 -11.01 37.95 5.16
N MET A 4 -10.06 37.04 5.17
CA MET A 4 -8.65 37.34 4.90
C MET A 4 -8.31 37.05 3.44
N GLU A 5 -7.32 37.77 2.94
CA GLU A 5 -6.69 37.55 1.63
C GLU A 5 -5.20 37.24 1.84
N THR A 6 -4.71 36.19 1.19
CA THR A 6 -3.26 35.92 1.15
C THR A 6 -2.85 35.60 -0.30
N ALA A 7 -1.64 35.94 -0.67
CA ALA A 7 -1.10 35.67 -1.99
C ALA A 7 0.03 34.63 -1.96
N ILE A 8 0.12 33.84 -3.00
CA ILE A 8 1.21 32.90 -3.27
C ILE A 8 1.70 33.19 -4.69
N ASP A 9 3.00 33.39 -4.86
CA ASP A 9 3.62 33.56 -6.16
C ASP A 9 3.88 32.16 -6.76
N ILE A 10 3.29 31.87 -7.94
CA ILE A 10 3.51 30.64 -8.69
C ILE A 10 3.84 31.03 -10.15
N PRO A 11 5.08 30.83 -10.61
CA PRO A 11 5.46 31.13 -11.98
C PRO A 11 4.55 30.42 -13.00
N ALA A 12 4.29 31.10 -14.13
CA ALA A 12 3.34 30.64 -15.15
C ALA A 12 3.61 29.22 -15.66
N GLU A 13 4.89 28.83 -15.75
CA GLU A 13 5.33 27.50 -16.18
C GLU A 13 4.87 26.35 -15.26
N HIS A 14 4.56 26.64 -13.99
CA HIS A 14 4.10 25.66 -13.03
C HIS A 14 2.58 25.61 -12.85
N ILE A 15 1.87 26.66 -13.30
CA ILE A 15 0.42 26.82 -13.08
C ILE A 15 -0.36 25.61 -13.62
N ALA A 16 -0.11 25.22 -14.88
CA ALA A 16 -0.82 24.10 -15.50
C ALA A 16 -0.63 22.77 -14.74
N ASN A 17 0.57 22.53 -14.21
CA ASN A 17 0.86 21.33 -13.41
C ASN A 17 0.22 21.38 -12.03
N VAL A 18 0.22 22.54 -11.35
CA VAL A 18 -0.34 22.72 -10.00
C VAL A 18 -1.87 22.75 -10.04
N PHE A 19 -2.49 23.32 -11.07
CA PHE A 19 -3.95 23.46 -11.18
C PHE A 19 -4.61 22.24 -11.81
N GLY A 20 -3.85 21.47 -12.61
CA GLY A 20 -4.36 20.33 -13.38
C GLY A 20 -5.20 20.76 -14.58
N GLN A 21 -5.64 19.79 -15.35
CA GLN A 21 -6.49 20.06 -16.52
C GLN A 21 -7.80 20.72 -16.08
N PHE A 22 -8.20 21.80 -16.75
CA PHE A 22 -9.42 22.57 -16.46
C PHE A 22 -9.51 23.05 -15.00
N ASP A 23 -8.37 23.33 -14.35
CA ASP A 23 -8.25 23.77 -12.97
C ASP A 23 -8.85 22.79 -11.96
N MET A 24 -8.88 21.51 -12.31
CA MET A 24 -9.54 20.47 -11.48
C MET A 24 -8.93 20.34 -10.08
N TYR A 25 -7.62 20.51 -9.94
CA TYR A 25 -6.93 20.44 -8.67
C TYR A 25 -7.19 21.68 -7.83
N MET A 26 -7.15 22.88 -8.46
CA MET A 26 -7.50 24.14 -7.81
C MET A 26 -8.92 24.09 -7.25
N LYS A 27 -9.93 23.71 -8.08
CA LYS A 27 -11.33 23.57 -7.66
C LYS A 27 -11.53 22.52 -6.55
N LYS A 28 -10.71 21.49 -6.54
CA LYS A 28 -10.74 20.46 -5.49
C LYS A 28 -10.26 21.02 -4.16
N ILE A 29 -9.20 21.83 -4.16
CA ILE A 29 -8.67 22.52 -2.98
C ILE A 29 -9.66 23.56 -2.47
N GLU A 30 -10.28 24.35 -3.35
CA GLU A 30 -11.34 25.30 -2.99
C GLU A 30 -12.48 24.63 -2.22
N ARG A 31 -12.98 23.51 -2.75
CA ARG A 31 -14.07 22.74 -2.12
C ARG A 31 -13.67 22.11 -0.80
N ALA A 32 -12.43 21.61 -0.69
CA ALA A 32 -11.95 20.95 0.53
C ALA A 32 -11.84 21.90 1.72
N PHE A 33 -11.48 23.16 1.48
CA PHE A 33 -11.27 24.15 2.53
C PHE A 33 -12.35 25.26 2.57
N GLY A 34 -13.30 25.26 1.62
CA GLY A 34 -14.34 26.29 1.57
C GLY A 34 -13.80 27.70 1.30
N ILE A 35 -12.76 27.81 0.49
CA ILE A 35 -12.12 29.08 0.10
C ILE A 35 -12.39 29.39 -1.36
N THR A 36 -12.11 30.63 -1.77
CA THR A 36 -12.07 31.05 -3.18
C THR A 36 -10.65 31.31 -3.61
N VAL A 37 -10.27 30.78 -4.78
CA VAL A 37 -8.94 30.94 -5.36
C VAL A 37 -9.04 31.79 -6.62
N VAL A 38 -8.26 32.86 -6.69
CA VAL A 38 -8.24 33.79 -7.84
C VAL A 38 -6.80 33.91 -8.34
N LEU A 39 -6.60 33.55 -9.61
CA LEU A 39 -5.32 33.76 -10.27
C LEU A 39 -5.31 35.15 -10.95
N ARG A 40 -4.36 36.01 -10.58
CA ARG A 40 -4.10 37.27 -11.28
C ARG A 40 -2.62 37.35 -11.61
N GLU A 41 -2.34 37.35 -12.90
CA GLU A 41 -0.98 37.26 -13.44
C GLU A 41 -0.29 35.99 -12.86
N ASN A 42 0.77 36.15 -12.08
CA ASN A 42 1.48 35.02 -11.38
C ASN A 42 1.10 34.90 -9.90
N ASN A 43 0.18 35.74 -9.42
CA ASN A 43 -0.21 35.75 -8.00
C ASN A 43 -1.50 34.96 -7.79
N LEU A 44 -1.39 33.91 -6.99
CA LEU A 44 -2.53 33.11 -6.53
C LEU A 44 -3.08 33.73 -5.25
N LYS A 45 -4.24 34.36 -5.33
CA LYS A 45 -4.94 34.95 -4.19
C LYS A 45 -5.91 33.94 -3.59
N LEU A 46 -5.82 33.71 -2.28
CA LEU A 46 -6.70 32.85 -1.49
C LEU A 46 -7.58 33.72 -0.61
N LEU A 47 -8.89 33.55 -0.72
CA LEU A 47 -9.92 34.31 0.00
C LEU A 47 -10.77 33.37 0.85
N GLY A 48 -10.88 33.64 2.16
CA GLY A 48 -11.68 32.79 3.06
C GLY A 48 -11.40 33.08 4.53
N LYS A 49 -11.67 32.11 5.39
CA LYS A 49 -11.31 32.18 6.80
C LYS A 49 -9.81 31.92 6.97
N GLU A 50 -9.19 32.59 7.92
CA GLU A 50 -7.74 32.52 8.17
C GLU A 50 -7.21 31.07 8.30
N ALA A 51 -7.85 30.25 9.13
CA ALA A 51 -7.44 28.86 9.34
C ALA A 51 -7.51 28.01 8.05
N ASP A 52 -8.54 28.24 7.22
CA ASP A 52 -8.75 27.50 5.97
C ASP A 52 -7.78 27.97 4.88
N ILE A 53 -7.52 29.28 4.81
CA ILE A 53 -6.49 29.87 3.93
C ILE A 53 -5.10 29.30 4.27
N MET A 54 -4.75 29.21 5.55
CA MET A 54 -3.44 28.69 5.98
C MET A 54 -3.23 27.25 5.57
N LYS A 55 -4.28 26.41 5.69
CA LYS A 55 -4.26 25.00 5.20
C LYS A 55 -4.09 24.95 3.69
N ALA A 56 -4.93 25.67 2.95
CA ALA A 56 -4.85 25.70 1.48
C ALA A 56 -3.51 26.24 0.98
N ARG A 57 -2.97 27.27 1.62
CA ARG A 57 -1.64 27.82 1.32
C ARG A 57 -0.54 26.77 1.48
N ARG A 58 -0.61 25.92 2.51
CA ARG A 58 0.33 24.82 2.72
C ARG A 58 0.23 23.79 1.57
N VAL A 59 -0.99 23.42 1.15
CA VAL A 59 -1.20 22.51 0.01
C VAL A 59 -0.60 23.10 -1.27
N PHE A 60 -0.95 24.33 -1.64
CA PHE A 60 -0.41 24.95 -2.86
C PHE A 60 1.12 25.06 -2.84
N LYS A 61 1.74 25.39 -1.71
CA LYS A 61 3.19 25.41 -1.58
C LYS A 61 3.82 24.04 -1.81
N GLN A 62 3.24 22.99 -1.22
CA GLN A 62 3.74 21.63 -1.40
C GLN A 62 3.63 21.16 -2.85
N LEU A 63 2.50 21.42 -3.52
CA LEU A 63 2.32 21.09 -4.93
C LEU A 63 3.28 21.88 -5.83
N PHE A 64 3.50 23.16 -5.52
CA PHE A 64 4.46 23.99 -6.25
C PHE A 64 5.89 23.48 -6.12
N GLU A 65 6.31 23.08 -4.91
CA GLU A 65 7.63 22.47 -4.70
C GLU A 65 7.78 21.13 -5.46
N LEU A 66 6.73 20.31 -5.56
CA LEU A 66 6.74 19.11 -6.41
C LEU A 66 6.93 19.49 -7.89
N SER A 67 6.20 20.50 -8.37
CA SER A 67 6.29 20.96 -9.75
C SER A 67 7.68 21.53 -10.09
N LYS A 68 8.31 22.29 -9.19
CA LYS A 68 9.69 22.79 -9.35
C LYS A 68 10.72 21.67 -9.54
N ARG A 69 10.47 20.49 -8.96
CA ARG A 69 11.33 19.32 -9.09
C ARG A 69 11.08 18.51 -10.36
N GLY A 70 10.20 18.99 -11.23
CA GLY A 70 9.84 18.29 -12.46
C GLY A 70 8.85 17.13 -12.26
N SER A 71 8.30 16.95 -11.05
CA SER A 71 7.29 15.94 -10.79
C SER A 71 5.95 16.33 -11.39
N GLN A 72 5.33 15.40 -12.15
CA GLN A 72 3.96 15.59 -12.63
C GLN A 72 2.99 15.41 -11.46
N ILE A 73 2.22 16.45 -11.15
CA ILE A 73 1.21 16.40 -10.10
C ILE A 73 0.04 15.54 -10.55
N THR A 74 -0.38 14.63 -9.70
CA THR A 74 -1.54 13.77 -9.90
C THR A 74 -2.65 14.15 -8.93
N GLU A 75 -3.90 13.79 -9.25
CA GLU A 75 -5.04 13.99 -8.36
C GLU A 75 -4.77 13.39 -6.96
N GLN A 76 -4.07 12.26 -6.91
CA GLN A 76 -3.67 11.61 -5.68
C GLN A 76 -2.70 12.45 -4.83
N ASN A 77 -1.74 13.15 -5.46
CA ASN A 77 -0.87 14.08 -4.73
C ASN A 77 -1.67 15.19 -4.07
N VAL A 78 -2.71 15.68 -4.76
CA VAL A 78 -3.60 16.74 -4.23
C VAL A 78 -4.43 16.21 -3.06
N ASP A 79 -5.08 15.03 -3.21
CA ASP A 79 -5.85 14.41 -2.14
C ASP A 79 -5.00 14.16 -0.89
N TYR A 80 -3.80 13.69 -1.11
CA TYR A 80 -2.86 13.43 -0.03
C TYR A 80 -2.39 14.72 0.65
N ALA A 81 -2.07 15.76 -0.14
CA ALA A 81 -1.71 17.08 0.40
C ALA A 81 -2.83 17.66 1.26
N ILE A 82 -4.08 17.54 0.82
CA ILE A 82 -5.25 17.97 1.57
C ILE A 82 -5.36 17.17 2.88
N ALA A 83 -5.28 15.84 2.82
CA ALA A 83 -5.39 14.96 3.99
C ALA A 83 -4.34 15.28 5.07
N LEU A 84 -3.08 15.51 4.68
CA LEU A 84 -2.00 15.85 5.61
C LEU A 84 -2.25 17.14 6.40
N THR A 85 -3.00 18.10 5.83
CA THR A 85 -3.31 19.35 6.56
C THR A 85 -4.36 19.16 7.64
N PHE A 86 -5.17 18.10 7.57
CA PHE A 86 -6.14 17.76 8.61
C PHE A 86 -5.53 16.93 9.74
N ASP A 87 -4.47 16.16 9.44
CA ASP A 87 -3.80 15.28 10.43
C ASP A 87 -2.71 15.97 11.23
N GLU A 88 -2.48 17.28 11.04
CA GLU A 88 -1.42 18.09 11.68
C GLU A 88 0.00 17.53 11.58
N LYS A 89 0.23 16.58 10.66
CA LYS A 89 1.55 16.00 10.43
C LYS A 89 2.38 16.90 9.52
N GLU A 90 3.51 17.37 10.04
CA GLU A 90 4.38 18.33 9.35
C GLU A 90 5.22 17.74 8.19
N THR A 91 5.16 16.42 7.98
CA THR A 91 5.98 15.76 6.94
C THR A 91 5.61 16.27 5.55
N ALA A 92 6.52 16.95 4.91
CA ALA A 92 6.29 17.50 3.58
C ALA A 92 6.21 16.38 2.54
N ILE A 93 5.23 16.43 1.64
CA ILE A 93 5.13 15.53 0.46
C ILE A 93 6.45 15.51 -0.33
N THR A 94 7.19 16.61 -0.29
CA THR A 94 8.49 16.77 -0.93
C THR A 94 9.57 15.81 -0.41
N GLU A 95 9.49 15.37 0.86
CA GLU A 95 10.43 14.38 1.41
C GLU A 95 10.07 12.96 0.95
N ILE A 96 8.77 12.69 0.84
CA ILE A 96 8.26 11.41 0.31
C ILE A 96 8.65 11.28 -1.16
N ASP A 97 8.54 12.35 -1.95
CA ASP A 97 8.85 12.35 -3.37
C ASP A 97 10.35 12.17 -3.68
N LYS A 98 11.23 12.52 -2.76
CA LYS A 98 12.69 12.29 -2.89
C LYS A 98 13.10 10.83 -2.69
N ASP A 99 12.27 10.03 -2.04
CA ASP A 99 12.61 8.68 -1.63
C ASP A 99 12.48 7.68 -2.78
N LEU A 100 13.45 7.72 -3.68
CA LEU A 100 13.53 6.77 -4.80
C LEU A 100 14.00 5.40 -4.28
N ILE A 101 13.20 4.36 -4.49
CA ILE A 101 13.57 2.98 -4.22
C ILE A 101 14.33 2.40 -5.40
N CYS A 102 13.72 2.40 -6.58
CA CYS A 102 14.31 1.93 -7.83
C CYS A 102 13.51 2.46 -9.04
N HIS A 103 13.90 2.02 -10.24
CA HIS A 103 13.15 2.26 -11.47
C HIS A 103 12.60 0.94 -12.01
N THR A 104 11.43 1.01 -12.64
CA THR A 104 10.92 -0.09 -13.49
C THR A 104 11.82 -0.26 -14.70
N ILE A 105 11.67 -1.39 -15.42
CA ILE A 105 12.41 -1.62 -16.68
C ILE A 105 12.20 -0.50 -17.71
N ASN A 106 11.04 0.18 -17.67
CA ASN A 106 10.70 1.29 -18.55
C ASN A 106 11.17 2.66 -18.01
N GLY A 107 12.07 2.68 -17.02
CA GLY A 107 12.62 3.91 -16.44
C GLY A 107 11.66 4.67 -15.51
N LYS A 108 10.46 4.15 -15.22
CA LYS A 108 9.52 4.82 -14.33
C LYS A 108 9.99 4.67 -12.86
N PRO A 109 10.11 5.79 -12.10
CA PRO A 109 10.55 5.72 -10.71
C PRO A 109 9.51 5.03 -9.83
N ILE A 110 10.00 4.17 -8.92
CA ILE A 110 9.23 3.56 -7.84
C ILE A 110 9.64 4.23 -6.55
N LYS A 111 8.68 4.89 -5.91
CA LYS A 111 8.84 5.64 -4.66
C LYS A 111 7.58 5.57 -3.83
N PRO A 112 7.64 5.75 -2.50
CA PRO A 112 6.45 5.92 -1.69
C PRO A 112 5.60 7.08 -2.23
N LYS A 113 4.29 6.95 -2.14
CA LYS A 113 3.35 8.00 -2.57
C LYS A 113 2.58 8.59 -1.40
N THR A 114 2.63 7.96 -0.23
CA THR A 114 1.96 8.38 0.99
C THR A 114 2.92 8.28 2.18
N LEU A 115 2.57 8.94 3.29
CA LEU A 115 3.36 8.87 4.51
C LEU A 115 3.39 7.45 5.08
N GLY A 116 2.25 6.74 5.06
CA GLY A 116 2.19 5.35 5.49
C GLY A 116 3.11 4.45 4.66
N GLN A 117 3.14 4.65 3.34
CA GLN A 117 4.08 3.94 2.46
C GLN A 117 5.54 4.32 2.75
N LYS A 118 5.83 5.60 3.02
CA LYS A 118 7.18 6.05 3.40
C LYS A 118 7.64 5.39 4.69
N GLN A 119 6.81 5.41 5.73
CA GLN A 119 7.10 4.74 7.00
C GLN A 119 7.33 3.24 6.82
N TYR A 120 6.51 2.59 5.99
CA TYR A 120 6.67 1.18 5.67
C TYR A 120 8.01 0.87 4.98
N VAL A 121 8.41 1.68 4.00
CA VAL A 121 9.71 1.54 3.32
C VAL A 121 10.86 1.79 4.28
N ASP A 122 10.77 2.78 5.16
CA ASP A 122 11.79 3.06 6.18
C ASP A 122 11.93 1.91 7.19
N GLU A 123 10.82 1.33 7.64
CA GLU A 123 10.86 0.14 8.49
C GLU A 123 11.53 -1.05 7.77
N ILE A 124 11.23 -1.27 6.48
CA ILE A 124 11.89 -2.32 5.69
C ILE A 124 13.41 -2.08 5.59
N ARG A 125 13.86 -0.84 5.51
CA ARG A 125 15.30 -0.52 5.51
C ARG A 125 15.96 -0.86 6.83
N ASN A 126 15.31 -0.52 7.93
CA ASN A 126 15.91 -0.50 9.25
C ASN A 126 15.70 -1.77 10.08
N LYS A 127 14.68 -2.57 9.80
CA LYS A 127 14.30 -3.75 10.58
C LYS A 127 14.58 -5.04 9.81
N MET A 128 14.87 -6.12 10.57
CA MET A 128 15.06 -7.44 10.00
C MET A 128 13.74 -8.06 9.54
N ILE A 129 12.67 -7.91 10.31
CA ILE A 129 11.35 -8.43 10.01
C ILE A 129 10.33 -7.28 10.04
N VAL A 130 9.54 -7.14 8.98
CA VAL A 130 8.50 -6.09 8.91
C VAL A 130 7.16 -6.69 8.53
N PHE A 131 6.15 -6.40 9.34
CA PHE A 131 4.75 -6.69 9.03
C PHE A 131 4.09 -5.44 8.39
N GLY A 132 3.70 -5.56 7.12
CA GLY A 132 2.95 -4.53 6.40
C GLY A 132 1.49 -4.92 6.27
N MET A 133 0.64 -4.26 7.06
CA MET A 133 -0.79 -4.55 7.09
C MET A 133 -1.59 -3.41 6.50
N GLY A 134 -2.74 -3.73 5.91
CA GLY A 134 -3.67 -2.72 5.41
C GLY A 134 -4.52 -3.20 4.25
N PRO A 135 -5.46 -2.37 3.79
CA PRO A 135 -6.37 -2.71 2.70
C PRO A 135 -5.65 -3.03 1.39
N ALA A 136 -6.33 -3.75 0.51
CA ALA A 136 -5.86 -3.97 -0.86
C ALA A 136 -5.66 -2.63 -1.60
N GLY A 137 -4.59 -2.54 -2.40
CA GLY A 137 -4.25 -1.33 -3.17
C GLY A 137 -3.41 -0.30 -2.42
N THR A 138 -2.96 -0.56 -1.20
CA THR A 138 -2.00 0.28 -0.46
C THR A 138 -0.53 0.07 -0.89
N GLY A 139 -0.27 -0.83 -1.86
CA GLY A 139 1.07 -1.05 -2.41
C GLY A 139 2.01 -1.90 -1.56
N LYS A 140 1.54 -2.56 -0.50
CA LYS A 140 2.35 -3.37 0.44
C LYS A 140 3.30 -4.33 -0.29
N THR A 141 2.74 -5.23 -1.06
CA THR A 141 3.49 -6.28 -1.76
C THR A 141 4.38 -5.69 -2.84
N TYR A 142 3.89 -4.69 -3.58
CA TYR A 142 4.65 -4.02 -4.64
C TYR A 142 5.89 -3.28 -4.11
N LEU A 143 5.74 -2.52 -3.02
CA LEU A 143 6.86 -1.83 -2.38
C LEU A 143 7.85 -2.82 -1.75
N ALA A 144 7.36 -3.89 -1.12
CA ALA A 144 8.23 -4.95 -0.59
C ALA A 144 9.08 -5.59 -1.71
N MET A 145 8.48 -5.86 -2.89
CA MET A 145 9.21 -6.39 -4.04
C MET A 145 10.22 -5.39 -4.61
N ALA A 146 9.86 -4.11 -4.70
CA ALA A 146 10.82 -3.08 -5.12
C ALA A 146 12.03 -3.02 -4.19
N MET A 147 11.80 -3.11 -2.87
CA MET A 147 12.87 -3.16 -1.87
C MET A 147 13.71 -4.44 -1.99
N ALA A 148 13.08 -5.60 -2.21
CA ALA A 148 13.77 -6.87 -2.40
C ALA A 148 14.68 -6.85 -3.63
N ILE A 149 14.18 -6.34 -4.76
CA ILE A 149 14.95 -6.23 -6.00
C ILE A 149 16.11 -5.23 -5.83
N THR A 150 15.90 -4.15 -5.10
CA THR A 150 16.95 -3.17 -4.80
C THR A 150 18.05 -3.81 -3.94
N ALA A 151 17.69 -4.48 -2.85
CA ALA A 151 18.63 -5.19 -1.99
C ALA A 151 19.40 -6.29 -2.74
N PHE A 152 18.74 -7.01 -3.64
CA PHE A 152 19.37 -8.03 -4.47
C PHE A 152 20.34 -7.43 -5.50
N LYS A 153 19.97 -6.32 -6.15
CA LYS A 153 20.86 -5.61 -7.09
C LYS A 153 22.08 -4.97 -6.42
N ASN A 154 21.93 -4.55 -5.17
CA ASN A 154 23.01 -3.98 -4.36
C ASN A 154 23.87 -5.06 -3.69
N GLU A 155 23.56 -6.35 -3.90
CA GLU A 155 24.23 -7.49 -3.26
C GLU A 155 24.10 -7.52 -1.72
N ASP A 156 23.12 -6.78 -1.15
CA ASP A 156 22.81 -6.84 0.27
C ASP A 156 22.27 -8.22 0.67
N VAL A 157 21.66 -8.93 -0.29
CA VAL A 157 21.18 -10.32 -0.18
C VAL A 157 21.55 -11.10 -1.43
N SER A 158 21.77 -12.40 -1.29
CA SER A 158 22.15 -13.27 -2.42
C SER A 158 20.96 -13.83 -3.21
N ARG A 159 19.76 -13.77 -2.65
CA ARG A 159 18.55 -14.32 -3.29
C ARG A 159 17.26 -13.64 -2.80
N ILE A 160 16.21 -13.79 -3.61
CA ILE A 160 14.84 -13.36 -3.28
C ILE A 160 13.95 -14.59 -3.17
N ILE A 161 13.19 -14.70 -2.09
CA ILE A 161 12.21 -15.76 -1.88
C ILE A 161 10.84 -15.16 -1.71
N LEU A 162 9.93 -15.45 -2.61
CA LEU A 162 8.53 -15.03 -2.56
C LEU A 162 7.67 -16.23 -2.21
N THR A 163 6.89 -16.09 -1.17
CA THR A 163 6.03 -17.18 -0.72
C THR A 163 4.63 -16.67 -0.37
N ARG A 164 3.66 -17.52 -0.56
CA ARG A 164 2.25 -17.26 -0.28
C ARG A 164 1.61 -18.51 0.31
N PRO A 165 0.71 -18.41 1.31
CA PRO A 165 -0.08 -19.55 1.72
C PRO A 165 -0.94 -20.00 0.54
N ALA A 166 -0.81 -21.26 0.14
CA ALA A 166 -1.72 -21.87 -0.80
C ALA A 166 -3.03 -22.14 -0.04
N ILE A 167 -4.02 -21.28 -0.19
CA ILE A 167 -5.35 -21.49 0.34
C ILE A 167 -6.25 -21.85 -0.83
N GLU A 168 -6.91 -22.94 -0.62
CA GLU A 168 -8.07 -23.29 -1.36
C GLU A 168 -9.24 -22.44 -0.84
N ALA A 169 -9.72 -21.49 -1.61
CA ALA A 169 -11.00 -20.83 -1.37
C ALA A 169 -12.13 -21.87 -1.56
N GLY A 170 -12.30 -22.77 -0.57
CA GLY A 170 -13.31 -23.83 -0.60
C GLY A 170 -13.03 -25.01 -1.56
N GLU A 171 -12.01 -24.94 -2.40
CA GLU A 171 -11.60 -26.00 -3.30
C GLU A 171 -10.36 -26.72 -2.74
N LYS A 172 -10.46 -28.02 -2.54
CA LYS A 172 -9.30 -28.83 -2.16
C LYS A 172 -8.37 -28.89 -3.37
N LEU A 173 -7.08 -28.52 -3.23
CA LEU A 173 -6.03 -28.60 -4.28
C LEU A 173 -6.03 -29.96 -5.03
N GLY A 174 -6.65 -30.97 -4.45
CA GLY A 174 -6.84 -32.28 -5.05
C GLY A 174 -7.73 -32.32 -6.29
N PHE A 175 -8.57 -31.31 -6.56
CA PHE A 175 -9.52 -31.33 -7.69
C PHE A 175 -8.99 -30.69 -8.98
N LEU A 176 -7.91 -29.92 -8.94
CA LEU A 176 -7.32 -29.36 -10.17
C LEU A 176 -6.41 -30.37 -10.83
N PRO A 177 -6.53 -30.60 -12.16
CA PRO A 177 -5.61 -31.47 -12.92
C PRO A 177 -4.21 -30.84 -12.99
N GLY A 178 -3.17 -31.66 -12.94
CA GLY A 178 -1.77 -31.25 -13.03
C GLY A 178 -0.95 -31.50 -11.76
N ASP A 179 0.35 -31.23 -11.84
CA ASP A 179 1.25 -31.29 -10.69
C ASP A 179 0.97 -30.17 -9.67
N LEU A 180 1.55 -30.27 -8.48
CA LEU A 180 1.31 -29.31 -7.41
C LEU A 180 1.75 -27.89 -7.79
N GLN A 181 2.77 -27.78 -8.63
CA GLN A 181 3.33 -26.50 -9.06
C GLN A 181 2.39 -25.77 -10.02
N SER A 182 1.84 -26.47 -11.03
CA SER A 182 0.85 -25.93 -11.97
C SER A 182 -0.47 -25.50 -11.29
N LYS A 183 -0.82 -26.15 -10.18
CA LYS A 183 -2.02 -25.81 -9.38
C LYS A 183 -1.85 -24.55 -8.56
N VAL A 184 -0.64 -24.24 -8.14
CA VAL A 184 -0.32 -23.06 -7.30
C VAL A 184 0.05 -21.85 -8.14
N ASP A 185 0.52 -22.03 -9.35
CA ASP A 185 0.99 -20.97 -10.26
C ASP A 185 -0.02 -19.80 -10.44
N PRO A 186 -1.34 -20.04 -10.62
CA PRO A 186 -2.31 -18.93 -10.70
C PRO A 186 -2.33 -18.02 -9.50
N TYR A 187 -2.10 -18.55 -8.30
CA TYR A 187 -2.08 -17.77 -7.06
C TYR A 187 -0.80 -16.93 -6.88
N LEU A 188 0.28 -17.33 -7.58
CA LEU A 188 1.56 -16.63 -7.57
C LEU A 188 1.69 -15.60 -8.68
N ARG A 189 0.76 -15.59 -9.65
CA ARG A 189 0.80 -14.71 -10.83
C ARG A 189 0.93 -13.20 -10.50
N PRO A 190 0.22 -12.65 -9.50
CA PRO A 190 0.41 -11.25 -9.12
C PRO A 190 1.84 -10.90 -8.67
N LEU A 191 2.57 -11.88 -8.14
CA LEU A 191 3.98 -11.71 -7.75
C LEU A 191 4.87 -11.66 -9.00
N TYR A 192 4.61 -12.52 -9.98
CA TYR A 192 5.33 -12.50 -11.27
C TYR A 192 5.14 -11.18 -12.01
N ASP A 193 3.90 -10.66 -12.07
CA ASP A 193 3.59 -9.42 -12.77
C ASP A 193 4.39 -8.23 -12.23
N ALA A 194 4.54 -8.14 -10.91
CA ALA A 194 5.33 -7.09 -10.28
C ALA A 194 6.84 -7.27 -10.53
N LEU A 195 7.35 -8.50 -10.51
CA LEU A 195 8.75 -8.80 -10.85
C LEU A 195 9.07 -8.44 -12.30
N TYR A 196 8.17 -8.80 -13.24
CA TYR A 196 8.31 -8.44 -14.65
C TYR A 196 8.35 -6.94 -14.87
N GLN A 197 7.49 -6.21 -14.16
CA GLN A 197 7.43 -4.74 -14.27
C GLN A 197 8.71 -4.07 -13.77
N ILE A 198 9.33 -4.61 -12.71
CA ILE A 198 10.48 -3.96 -12.05
C ILE A 198 11.80 -4.39 -12.68
N MET A 199 12.00 -5.68 -12.94
CA MET A 199 13.30 -6.19 -13.42
C MET A 199 13.31 -6.71 -14.85
N GLY A 200 12.17 -6.84 -15.49
CA GLY A 200 12.00 -7.39 -16.83
C GLY A 200 11.91 -8.91 -16.85
N VAL A 201 11.27 -9.43 -17.91
CA VAL A 201 11.01 -10.88 -18.07
C VAL A 201 12.30 -11.66 -18.17
N ASP A 202 13.24 -11.25 -19.04
CA ASP A 202 14.48 -11.97 -19.31
C ASP A 202 15.37 -12.04 -18.07
N SER A 203 15.51 -10.93 -17.34
CA SER A 203 16.28 -10.89 -16.10
C SER A 203 15.67 -11.76 -15.02
N PHE A 204 14.35 -11.74 -14.90
CA PHE A 204 13.64 -12.56 -13.94
C PHE A 204 13.83 -14.06 -14.25
N GLN A 205 13.58 -14.49 -15.49
CA GLN A 205 13.72 -15.87 -15.90
C GLN A 205 15.14 -16.41 -15.68
N LYS A 206 16.15 -15.63 -16.08
CA LYS A 206 17.57 -15.99 -15.87
C LYS A 206 17.92 -16.16 -14.38
N ASN A 207 17.34 -15.35 -13.49
CA ASN A 207 17.59 -15.46 -12.05
C ASN A 207 16.79 -16.61 -11.43
N MET A 208 15.59 -16.92 -11.93
CA MET A 208 14.82 -18.09 -11.54
C MET A 208 15.56 -19.40 -11.91
N GLU A 209 16.07 -19.51 -13.14
CA GLU A 209 16.84 -20.67 -13.61
C GLU A 209 18.10 -20.91 -12.77
N LYS A 210 18.73 -19.82 -12.29
CA LYS A 210 19.89 -19.88 -11.39
C LYS A 210 19.54 -20.17 -9.93
N GLY A 211 18.25 -20.21 -9.58
CA GLY A 211 17.79 -20.37 -8.20
C GLY A 211 18.03 -19.14 -7.30
N LEU A 212 18.32 -17.97 -7.90
CA LEU A 212 18.54 -16.71 -7.19
C LEU A 212 17.21 -15.99 -6.86
N ILE A 213 16.17 -16.29 -7.62
CA ILE A 213 14.78 -15.89 -7.31
C ILE A 213 13.95 -17.16 -7.24
N GLU A 214 13.23 -17.31 -6.14
CA GLU A 214 12.34 -18.44 -5.90
C GLU A 214 10.93 -17.91 -5.61
N VAL A 215 9.93 -18.47 -6.30
CA VAL A 215 8.52 -18.21 -6.02
C VAL A 215 7.87 -19.54 -5.71
N ALA A 216 7.45 -19.75 -4.47
CA ALA A 216 7.01 -21.05 -3.98
C ALA A 216 5.90 -20.96 -2.92
N PRO A 217 5.03 -21.97 -2.79
CA PRO A 217 4.08 -22.04 -1.69
C PRO A 217 4.75 -22.06 -0.33
N LEU A 218 4.10 -21.48 0.68
CA LEU A 218 4.61 -21.42 2.05
C LEU A 218 4.99 -22.80 2.62
N ALA A 219 4.28 -23.84 2.23
CA ALA A 219 4.59 -25.22 2.67
C ALA A 219 6.01 -25.68 2.30
N TYR A 220 6.60 -25.15 1.21
CA TYR A 220 7.94 -25.49 0.74
C TYR A 220 9.06 -24.87 1.58
N MET A 221 8.72 -23.98 2.47
CA MET A 221 9.68 -23.39 3.43
C MET A 221 9.98 -24.32 4.61
N ARG A 222 9.17 -25.36 4.81
CA ARG A 222 9.33 -26.29 5.93
C ARG A 222 10.65 -27.06 5.85
N GLY A 223 11.38 -27.13 6.98
CA GLY A 223 12.65 -27.86 7.08
C GLY A 223 13.86 -27.14 6.46
N ARG A 224 13.68 -25.91 5.98
CA ARG A 224 14.77 -25.09 5.39
C ARG A 224 15.30 -24.08 6.40
N THR A 225 16.50 -23.61 6.16
CA THR A 225 17.07 -22.39 6.75
C THR A 225 17.29 -21.39 5.62
N LEU A 226 16.74 -20.20 5.76
CA LEU A 226 16.72 -19.19 4.70
C LEU A 226 17.75 -18.09 5.03
N ASP A 227 19.02 -18.33 4.66
CA ASP A 227 20.14 -17.42 4.89
C ASP A 227 20.33 -16.48 3.71
N ASN A 228 20.87 -15.27 3.99
CA ASN A 228 21.26 -14.26 2.99
C ASN A 228 20.17 -13.99 1.94
N ALA A 229 18.92 -13.95 2.36
CA ALA A 229 17.77 -13.84 1.48
C ALA A 229 16.86 -12.67 1.83
N PHE A 230 16.28 -12.03 0.83
CA PHE A 230 15.10 -11.17 1.03
C PHE A 230 13.85 -12.01 0.82
N ILE A 231 13.07 -12.17 1.88
CA ILE A 231 11.94 -13.09 1.90
C ILE A 231 10.65 -12.29 2.03
N ILE A 232 9.67 -12.55 1.15
CA ILE A 232 8.35 -11.93 1.22
C ILE A 232 7.31 -13.03 1.41
N LEU A 233 6.57 -12.94 2.52
CA LEU A 233 5.36 -13.73 2.74
C LEU A 233 4.14 -12.85 2.46
N ASP A 234 3.49 -13.09 1.32
CA ASP A 234 2.30 -12.36 0.90
C ASP A 234 1.01 -13.07 1.33
N GLU A 235 -0.09 -12.31 1.50
CA GLU A 235 -1.41 -12.78 1.97
C GLU A 235 -1.35 -13.55 3.30
N ALA A 236 -0.51 -13.08 4.20
CA ALA A 236 -0.20 -13.76 5.46
C ALA A 236 -1.39 -13.87 6.43
N GLN A 237 -2.46 -13.07 6.25
CA GLN A 237 -3.71 -13.21 7.01
C GLN A 237 -4.33 -14.59 6.83
N ASN A 238 -3.99 -15.26 5.76
CA ASN A 238 -4.46 -16.59 5.39
C ASN A 238 -3.57 -17.73 5.90
N THR A 239 -2.60 -17.47 6.74
CA THR A 239 -1.82 -18.50 7.43
C THR A 239 -2.51 -18.97 8.70
N THR A 240 -2.29 -20.23 9.08
CA THR A 240 -2.56 -20.70 10.44
C THR A 240 -1.45 -20.28 11.40
N PRO A 241 -1.68 -20.28 12.74
CA PRO A 241 -0.63 -19.99 13.72
C PRO A 241 0.60 -20.92 13.61
N ALA A 242 0.36 -22.18 13.27
CA ALA A 242 1.44 -23.17 13.07
C ALA A 242 2.28 -22.86 11.84
N GLN A 243 1.65 -22.47 10.72
CA GLN A 243 2.33 -22.06 9.50
C GLN A 243 3.15 -20.79 9.70
N MET A 244 2.58 -19.77 10.34
CA MET A 244 3.29 -18.52 10.65
C MET A 244 4.51 -18.77 11.56
N LYS A 245 4.34 -19.55 12.63
CA LYS A 245 5.45 -19.91 13.51
C LYS A 245 6.51 -20.71 12.74
N MET A 246 6.10 -21.68 11.93
CA MET A 246 7.01 -22.47 11.09
C MET A 246 7.84 -21.54 10.19
N PHE A 247 7.21 -20.59 9.50
CA PHE A 247 7.86 -19.65 8.59
C PHE A 247 8.87 -18.75 9.32
N LEU A 248 8.45 -18.08 10.39
CA LEU A 248 9.29 -17.14 11.13
C LEU A 248 10.54 -17.82 11.75
N THR A 249 10.44 -19.13 12.05
CA THR A 249 11.57 -19.91 12.57
C THR A 249 12.50 -20.47 11.47
N ARG A 250 12.26 -20.15 10.19
CA ARG A 250 13.14 -20.52 9.05
C ARG A 250 14.14 -19.44 8.70
N ILE A 251 13.96 -18.24 9.23
CA ILE A 251 14.79 -17.08 8.92
C ILE A 251 16.20 -17.30 9.45
N GLY A 252 17.17 -17.22 8.56
CA GLY A 252 18.57 -17.38 8.86
C GLY A 252 19.35 -16.07 8.88
N PHE A 253 20.66 -16.16 9.02
CA PHE A 253 21.54 -15.01 9.09
C PHE A 253 21.60 -14.22 7.77
N GLY A 254 21.77 -12.90 7.87
CA GLY A 254 21.87 -12.01 6.71
C GLY A 254 20.55 -11.87 5.91
N SER A 255 19.44 -12.37 6.46
CA SER A 255 18.14 -12.30 5.78
C SER A 255 17.28 -11.16 6.28
N LYS A 256 16.44 -10.65 5.37
CA LYS A 256 15.40 -9.65 5.63
C LYS A 256 14.04 -10.21 5.25
N VAL A 257 13.02 -9.97 6.07
CA VAL A 257 11.69 -10.53 5.87
C VAL A 257 10.63 -9.44 5.87
N VAL A 258 9.75 -9.53 4.89
CA VAL A 258 8.55 -8.70 4.83
C VAL A 258 7.32 -9.60 4.79
N VAL A 259 6.41 -9.41 5.74
CA VAL A 259 5.14 -10.12 5.83
C VAL A 259 4.03 -9.15 5.47
N THR A 260 3.31 -9.41 4.37
CA THR A 260 2.20 -8.56 3.94
C THR A 260 0.86 -9.23 4.16
N GLY A 261 -0.16 -8.44 4.48
CA GLY A 261 -1.49 -8.99 4.69
C GLY A 261 -2.60 -7.94 4.81
N ASP A 262 -3.83 -8.41 4.63
CA ASP A 262 -5.06 -7.64 4.81
C ASP A 262 -5.99 -8.37 5.79
N ALA A 263 -6.18 -7.81 6.98
CA ALA A 263 -7.01 -8.42 8.02
C ALA A 263 -8.49 -8.54 7.62
N THR A 264 -8.93 -7.81 6.57
CA THR A 264 -10.32 -7.84 6.07
C THR A 264 -10.56 -8.95 5.05
N GLN A 265 -9.49 -9.49 4.43
CA GLN A 265 -9.55 -10.52 3.37
C GLN A 265 -9.07 -11.88 3.89
N LYS A 266 -9.78 -12.42 4.88
CA LYS A 266 -9.46 -13.74 5.45
C LYS A 266 -10.29 -14.81 4.78
N ASP A 267 -9.62 -15.74 4.09
CA ASP A 267 -10.21 -16.89 3.41
C ASP A 267 -10.09 -18.18 4.24
N LEU A 268 -9.70 -18.07 5.50
CA LEU A 268 -9.62 -19.20 6.43
C LEU A 268 -11.00 -19.75 6.75
N ALA A 269 -11.07 -21.04 7.09
CA ALA A 269 -12.31 -21.68 7.51
C ALA A 269 -12.96 -20.91 8.67
N PRO A 270 -14.33 -20.85 8.72
CA PRO A 270 -15.04 -20.18 9.80
C PRO A 270 -14.58 -20.62 11.18
N GLY A 271 -14.26 -19.67 12.05
CA GLY A 271 -13.75 -19.94 13.41
C GLY A 271 -12.23 -20.16 13.52
N SER A 272 -11.51 -20.20 12.39
CA SER A 272 -10.05 -20.31 12.41
C SER A 272 -9.40 -19.00 12.81
N VAL A 273 -8.30 -19.09 13.57
CA VAL A 273 -7.49 -17.93 13.98
C VAL A 273 -6.38 -17.72 12.96
N SER A 274 -6.23 -16.48 12.48
CA SER A 274 -5.13 -16.12 11.59
C SER A 274 -3.78 -16.16 12.30
N GLY A 275 -2.80 -16.80 11.66
CA GLY A 275 -1.41 -16.84 12.13
C GLY A 275 -0.79 -15.44 12.19
N MET A 276 -1.14 -14.58 11.25
CA MET A 276 -0.72 -13.17 11.25
C MET A 276 -1.23 -12.42 12.49
N ASP A 277 -2.53 -12.58 12.85
CA ASP A 277 -3.09 -11.92 14.05
C ASP A 277 -2.40 -12.40 15.34
N VAL A 278 -2.04 -13.68 15.41
CA VAL A 278 -1.29 -14.23 16.55
C VAL A 278 0.12 -13.66 16.60
N ALA A 279 0.83 -13.65 15.46
CA ALA A 279 2.17 -13.11 15.35
C ALA A 279 2.24 -11.64 15.80
N LEU A 280 1.32 -10.79 15.32
CA LEU A 280 1.26 -9.39 15.69
C LEU A 280 1.06 -9.16 17.19
N ARG A 281 0.29 -10.01 17.87
CA ARG A 281 0.10 -9.93 19.32
C ARG A 281 1.35 -10.37 20.09
N VAL A 282 1.97 -11.48 19.67
CA VAL A 282 3.09 -12.10 20.37
C VAL A 282 4.38 -11.30 20.15
N LEU A 283 4.59 -10.77 18.94
CA LEU A 283 5.85 -10.14 18.53
C LEU A 283 5.89 -8.61 18.75
N LYS A 284 4.81 -8.01 19.21
CA LYS A 284 4.69 -6.54 19.40
C LYS A 284 5.83 -5.90 20.20
N ARG A 285 6.49 -6.66 21.09
CA ARG A 285 7.54 -6.17 22.00
C ARG A 285 8.95 -6.55 21.57
N VAL A 286 9.10 -7.16 20.39
CA VAL A 286 10.41 -7.56 19.87
C VAL A 286 10.98 -6.40 19.08
N GLU A 287 12.11 -5.82 19.51
CA GLU A 287 12.65 -4.55 19.04
C GLU A 287 13.02 -4.55 17.54
N ASP A 288 13.51 -5.68 17.00
CA ASP A 288 13.92 -5.80 15.60
C ASP A 288 12.77 -6.12 14.63
N ILE A 289 11.53 -6.10 15.14
CA ILE A 289 10.34 -6.31 14.33
C ILE A 289 9.58 -5.00 14.15
N GLY A 290 9.41 -4.58 12.90
CA GLY A 290 8.57 -3.46 12.50
C GLY A 290 7.13 -3.91 12.26
N ILE A 291 6.16 -3.12 12.72
CA ILE A 291 4.73 -3.34 12.47
C ILE A 291 4.15 -2.06 11.88
N CYS A 292 3.86 -2.10 10.58
CA CYS A 292 3.31 -0.96 9.83
C CYS A 292 1.83 -1.19 9.51
N GLN A 293 1.00 -0.22 9.89
CA GLN A 293 -0.43 -0.22 9.56
C GLN A 293 -0.69 0.82 8.48
N LEU A 294 -0.90 0.36 7.24
CA LEU A 294 -1.41 1.20 6.16
C LEU A 294 -2.93 1.28 6.26
N THR A 295 -3.48 2.41 5.85
CA THR A 295 -4.91 2.71 5.99
C THR A 295 -5.55 2.97 4.64
N SER A 296 -6.85 3.27 4.63
CA SER A 296 -7.55 3.66 3.40
C SER A 296 -6.99 4.93 2.75
N SER A 297 -6.32 5.80 3.52
CA SER A 297 -5.62 6.99 2.98
C SER A 297 -4.38 6.64 2.17
N ASP A 298 -3.83 5.43 2.36
CA ASP A 298 -2.67 4.95 1.62
C ASP A 298 -3.04 4.18 0.34
N VAL A 299 -4.34 4.06 0.03
CA VAL A 299 -4.81 3.35 -1.17
C VAL A 299 -4.48 4.14 -2.43
N VAL A 300 -3.66 3.55 -3.29
CA VAL A 300 -3.24 4.10 -4.59
C VAL A 300 -3.99 3.39 -5.70
N ARG A 301 -5.14 3.91 -6.10
CA ARG A 301 -6.00 3.33 -7.14
C ARG A 301 -6.51 4.40 -8.11
N HIS A 302 -6.88 3.96 -9.30
CA HIS A 302 -7.58 4.82 -10.25
C HIS A 302 -8.86 5.40 -9.63
N PRO A 303 -9.17 6.71 -9.79
CA PRO A 303 -10.31 7.36 -9.13
C PRO A 303 -11.65 6.67 -9.38
N LEU A 304 -11.87 6.14 -10.60
CA LEU A 304 -13.07 5.36 -10.91
C LEU A 304 -13.15 4.07 -10.08
N VAL A 305 -12.02 3.37 -9.91
CA VAL A 305 -11.98 2.14 -9.10
C VAL A 305 -12.29 2.42 -7.63
N GLN A 306 -11.81 3.56 -7.09
CA GLN A 306 -12.17 3.99 -5.73
C GLN A 306 -13.67 4.23 -5.59
N LYS A 307 -14.32 4.87 -6.58
CA LYS A 307 -15.78 5.08 -6.60
C LYS A 307 -16.54 3.76 -6.67
N ILE A 308 -16.07 2.81 -7.46
CA ILE A 308 -16.67 1.46 -7.54
C ILE A 308 -16.59 0.76 -6.18
N VAL A 309 -15.42 0.70 -5.57
CA VAL A 309 -15.23 0.07 -4.26
C VAL A 309 -16.15 0.69 -3.21
N LYS A 310 -16.20 2.03 -3.15
CA LYS A 310 -17.08 2.75 -2.22
C LYS A 310 -18.57 2.42 -2.42
N ALA A 311 -19.01 2.33 -3.68
CA ALA A 311 -20.40 1.96 -3.98
C ALA A 311 -20.75 0.54 -3.50
N TYR A 312 -19.84 -0.43 -3.68
CA TYR A 312 -20.03 -1.79 -3.16
C TYR A 312 -20.03 -1.84 -1.63
N GLU A 313 -19.12 -1.12 -0.96
CA GLU A 313 -19.11 -1.03 0.51
C GLU A 313 -20.39 -0.42 1.09
N GLU A 314 -20.95 0.58 0.43
CA GLU A 314 -22.23 1.19 0.81
C GLU A 314 -23.39 0.22 0.64
N TYR A 315 -23.42 -0.55 -0.44
CA TYR A 315 -24.40 -1.58 -0.70
C TYR A 315 -24.35 -2.69 0.37
N GLU A 316 -23.16 -3.23 0.66
CA GLU A 316 -22.97 -4.26 1.68
C GLU A 316 -23.38 -3.79 3.09
N LYS A 317 -23.08 -2.51 3.44
CA LYS A 317 -23.54 -1.92 4.70
C LYS A 317 -25.06 -1.84 4.80
N GLN A 318 -25.73 -1.55 3.68
CA GLN A 318 -27.22 -1.52 3.62
C GLN A 318 -27.79 -2.93 3.78
N GLU A 319 -27.26 -3.94 3.11
CA GLU A 319 -27.69 -5.33 3.26
C GLU A 319 -27.51 -5.87 4.68
N ARG A 320 -26.34 -5.59 5.31
CA ARG A 320 -26.09 -5.98 6.71
C ARG A 320 -27.07 -5.32 7.69
N LYS A 321 -27.50 -4.08 7.45
CA LYS A 321 -28.53 -3.40 8.24
C LYS A 321 -29.90 -4.05 8.04
N ALA A 322 -30.31 -4.27 6.79
CA ALA A 322 -31.57 -4.91 6.46
C ALA A 322 -31.67 -6.35 6.99
N GLY A 323 -30.57 -7.11 6.96
CA GLY A 323 -30.50 -8.46 7.55
C GLY A 323 -30.63 -8.48 9.07
N LYS A 324 -30.07 -7.47 9.77
CA LYS A 324 -30.22 -7.32 11.24
C LYS A 324 -31.63 -6.95 11.67
N ASP A 325 -32.33 -6.10 10.91
CA ASP A 325 -33.71 -5.71 11.20
C ASP A 325 -34.69 -6.90 11.01
N LYS A 326 -34.51 -7.67 9.92
CA LYS A 326 -35.28 -8.92 9.71
C LYS A 326 -35.09 -9.97 10.81
N SER A 327 -33.87 -10.02 11.41
CA SER A 327 -33.57 -10.94 12.51
C SER A 327 -34.15 -10.48 13.85
N ARG A 328 -34.28 -9.17 14.07
CA ARG A 328 -34.94 -8.58 15.25
C ARG A 328 -36.46 -8.81 15.24
N ASP A 329 -37.10 -8.60 14.10
CA ASP A 329 -38.54 -8.82 13.96
C ASP A 329 -38.94 -10.30 14.13
N ARG A 330 -38.11 -11.25 13.65
CA ARG A 330 -38.34 -12.67 13.89
C ARG A 330 -38.19 -13.09 15.37
N LYS A 331 -37.37 -12.39 16.17
CA LYS A 331 -37.22 -12.65 17.61
C LYS A 331 -38.34 -12.01 18.43
N SER A 332 -38.90 -10.88 18.00
CA SER A 332 -40.05 -10.24 18.68
C SER A 332 -41.40 -10.96 18.42
N GLY A 333 -41.54 -11.56 17.23
CA GLY A 333 -42.75 -12.34 16.88
C GLY A 333 -42.84 -13.75 17.52
N ARG A 334 -41.75 -14.28 18.14
CA ARG A 334 -41.77 -15.55 18.88
C ARG A 334 -42.05 -15.43 20.39
N ARG A 335 -42.29 -14.23 20.90
CA ARG A 335 -42.58 -13.95 22.32
C ARG A 335 -44.02 -13.50 22.55
N ARG A 336 -44.94 -13.75 21.60
CA ARG A 336 -46.36 -13.61 21.80
C ARG A 336 -47.04 -14.95 21.73
#